data_badebc0c6bdf0541acdb8b41443d3153
#
_entry.id   badebc0c6bdf0541acdb8b41443d3153
#
_cell.length_a   1.000
_cell.length_b   1.000
_cell.length_c   1.000
_cell.angle_alpha   90.00
_cell.angle_beta   90.00
_cell.angle_gamma   90.00
#
_symmetry.space_group_name_H-M   'P 1'
#
loop_
_entity.id
_entity.type
_entity.pdbx_description
1 polymer ?
#
loop_
_entity_poly.entity_id
_entity_poly.type
_entity_poly.pdbx_seq_one_letter_code
_entity_poly.pdbx_strand_id
1 'polypeptide(L)'
;MKKFFLFAASFAMLATFASCNPEDKPGPEPEPEKPEVKTAKENLVVYMPLESEANAIEVGEGITFASKAGAASFGAGEIGQGYVNTSGKNDEAYLKFNLAKNNALSALTDVSFTIWVKNIEDFQKGGLFSVNGKIFPSQDWPSLVVMFDNKGIEKDENGVETGVKTQQVNGRLMFKKADGGETNLWLDTWNAAFAKYATWIQFAFTYEAATGLWALYVDGVKVRDGEYGDMMPFGKCIPEDANAFYLGGWSSWIESYPGAADWQSFFAGSIDEFRVYNKVLSEEEIQQIRREEVAIALS
;
A
#
# COMPACT_ATOMS: atom_id res chain seq x y z
N MET A 1 6.25 -50.89 -14.70
CA MET A 1 7.64 -50.50 -15.03
C MET A 1 7.60 -49.17 -15.74
N LYS A 2 7.82 -48.07 -15.01
CA LYS A 2 7.93 -46.70 -15.57
C LYS A 2 9.37 -46.25 -15.38
N LYS A 3 10.07 -46.03 -16.50
CA LYS A 3 11.46 -45.59 -16.53
C LYS A 3 11.56 -44.11 -16.22
N PHE A 4 12.26 -43.72 -15.15
CA PHE A 4 12.71 -42.38 -14.88
C PHE A 4 13.89 -42.04 -15.79
N PHE A 5 13.79 -40.93 -16.55
CA PHE A 5 14.93 -40.36 -17.24
C PHE A 5 15.53 -39.25 -16.36
N LEU A 6 16.74 -39.49 -15.90
CA LEU A 6 17.60 -38.50 -15.24
C LEU A 6 18.31 -37.73 -16.34
N PHE A 7 18.08 -36.40 -16.43
CA PHE A 7 18.91 -35.51 -17.26
C PHE A 7 20.07 -34.99 -16.40
N ALA A 8 21.25 -35.50 -16.68
CA ALA A 8 22.50 -34.99 -16.14
C ALA A 8 22.99 -33.86 -17.08
N ALA A 9 22.98 -32.62 -16.60
CA ALA A 9 23.61 -31.48 -17.30
C ALA A 9 25.12 -31.51 -17.00
N SER A 10 25.92 -31.88 -18.00
CA SER A 10 27.39 -31.81 -17.92
C SER A 10 27.85 -30.38 -18.13
N PHE A 11 28.38 -29.76 -17.10
CA PHE A 11 29.13 -28.51 -17.22
C PHE A 11 30.54 -28.82 -17.74
N ALA A 12 30.84 -28.40 -18.95
CA ALA A 12 32.17 -28.44 -19.51
C ALA A 12 32.99 -27.21 -18.96
N MET A 13 33.90 -27.49 -18.04
CA MET A 13 34.90 -26.49 -17.64
C MET A 13 35.93 -26.31 -18.79
N LEU A 14 35.93 -25.15 -19.44
CA LEU A 14 37.05 -24.70 -20.23
C LEU A 14 38.08 -24.10 -19.26
N ALA A 15 39.15 -24.82 -19.00
CA ALA A 15 40.31 -24.27 -18.32
C ALA A 15 41.17 -23.46 -19.33
N THR A 16 41.04 -22.15 -19.28
CA THR A 16 42.03 -21.25 -19.93
C THR A 16 43.17 -20.98 -18.96
N PHE A 17 44.36 -21.46 -19.29
CA PHE A 17 45.59 -21.08 -18.59
C PHE A 17 45.89 -19.63 -18.89
N ALA A 18 45.60 -18.73 -17.97
CA ALA A 18 46.06 -17.35 -18.02
C ALA A 18 47.34 -17.22 -17.14
N SER A 19 48.35 -16.63 -17.69
CA SER A 19 49.63 -16.30 -17.09
C SER A 19 49.44 -15.52 -15.78
N CYS A 20 50.01 -16.01 -14.68
CA CYS A 20 50.02 -15.30 -13.39
C CYS A 20 50.86 -14.03 -13.45
N ASN A 21 50.20 -12.89 -13.42
CA ASN A 21 50.79 -11.63 -13.01
C ASN A 21 50.46 -11.42 -11.53
N PRO A 22 51.41 -11.23 -10.59
CA PRO A 22 51.12 -11.28 -9.14
C PRO A 22 50.38 -10.06 -8.58
N GLU A 23 49.93 -9.11 -9.38
CA GLU A 23 49.33 -7.87 -8.92
C GLU A 23 47.80 -7.73 -9.17
N ASP A 24 47.17 -8.65 -9.90
CA ASP A 24 45.73 -8.65 -10.08
C ASP A 24 45.03 -9.46 -8.94
N LYS A 25 44.80 -8.82 -7.81
CA LYS A 25 43.78 -9.29 -6.90
C LYS A 25 42.44 -9.18 -7.62
N PRO A 26 41.64 -10.27 -7.75
CA PRO A 26 40.29 -10.14 -8.23
C PRO A 26 39.57 -9.10 -7.37
N GLY A 27 38.96 -8.09 -8.01
CA GLY A 27 38.09 -7.14 -7.32
C GLY A 27 37.02 -7.91 -6.55
N PRO A 28 36.44 -7.31 -5.50
CA PRO A 28 35.37 -7.96 -4.78
C PRO A 28 34.32 -8.41 -5.79
N GLU A 29 33.91 -9.66 -5.67
CA GLU A 29 32.79 -10.22 -6.45
C GLU A 29 31.60 -9.29 -6.27
N PRO A 30 30.91 -8.85 -7.35
CA PRO A 30 29.73 -8.01 -7.19
C PRO A 30 28.75 -8.70 -6.27
N GLU A 31 28.29 -8.00 -5.25
CA GLU A 31 27.24 -8.51 -4.37
C GLU A 31 26.04 -8.92 -5.24
N PRO A 32 25.41 -10.08 -4.96
CA PRO A 32 24.22 -10.48 -5.69
C PRO A 32 23.17 -9.39 -5.60
N GLU A 33 22.60 -9.00 -6.75
CA GLU A 33 21.54 -7.99 -6.79
C GLU A 33 20.40 -8.43 -5.87
N LYS A 34 20.00 -7.52 -4.97
CA LYS A 34 18.84 -7.74 -4.10
C LYS A 34 17.61 -7.90 -4.99
N PRO A 35 16.78 -8.95 -4.79
CA PRO A 35 15.54 -9.09 -5.56
C PRO A 35 14.66 -7.86 -5.40
N GLU A 36 14.11 -7.36 -6.50
CA GLU A 36 13.28 -6.15 -6.52
C GLU A 36 12.07 -6.32 -7.44
N VAL A 37 11.01 -5.54 -7.20
CA VAL A 37 9.87 -5.40 -8.11
C VAL A 37 10.31 -4.58 -9.32
N LYS A 38 10.18 -5.15 -10.53
CA LYS A 38 10.62 -4.53 -11.79
C LYS A 38 9.47 -3.92 -12.58
N THR A 39 8.27 -4.44 -12.41
CA THR A 39 7.07 -3.98 -13.12
C THR A 39 6.75 -2.53 -12.77
N ALA A 40 6.62 -1.68 -13.78
CA ALA A 40 6.33 -0.25 -13.69
C ALA A 40 7.29 0.55 -12.79
N LYS A 41 8.55 0.09 -12.63
CA LYS A 41 9.55 0.72 -11.77
C LYS A 41 9.81 2.18 -12.12
N GLU A 42 9.78 2.52 -13.39
CA GLU A 42 9.96 3.90 -13.90
C GLU A 42 8.82 4.85 -13.52
N ASN A 43 7.66 4.31 -13.12
CA ASN A 43 6.50 5.05 -12.67
C ASN A 43 6.34 5.08 -11.15
N LEU A 44 7.21 4.39 -10.42
CA LEU A 44 7.18 4.34 -8.96
C LEU A 44 7.62 5.68 -8.37
N VAL A 45 6.73 6.34 -7.61
CA VAL A 45 7.00 7.67 -7.03
C VAL A 45 6.99 7.67 -5.50
N VAL A 46 6.40 6.66 -4.88
CA VAL A 46 6.53 6.39 -3.44
C VAL A 46 6.74 4.89 -3.24
N TYR A 47 7.73 4.54 -2.42
CA TYR A 47 7.94 3.19 -1.94
C TYR A 47 8.33 3.18 -0.47
N MET A 48 7.50 2.56 0.33
CA MET A 48 7.67 2.38 1.76
C MET A 48 7.76 0.88 2.06
N PRO A 49 8.98 0.29 2.08
CA PRO A 49 9.18 -1.10 2.45
C PRO A 49 8.97 -1.37 3.94
N LEU A 50 8.98 -0.33 4.78
CA LEU A 50 8.70 -0.41 6.21
C LEU A 50 9.64 -1.35 7.01
N GLU A 51 10.87 -1.55 6.56
CA GLU A 51 11.84 -2.48 7.17
C GLU A 51 12.33 -2.03 8.55
N SER A 52 12.44 -0.71 8.76
CA SER A 52 12.89 -0.11 10.01
C SER A 52 12.66 1.40 9.98
N GLU A 53 12.96 2.12 11.07
CA GLU A 53 12.91 3.60 11.07
C GLU A 53 13.84 4.21 10.01
N ALA A 54 15.01 3.63 9.80
CA ALA A 54 15.97 4.10 8.80
C ALA A 54 15.57 3.74 7.35
N ASN A 55 14.82 2.66 7.18
CA ASN A 55 14.40 2.10 5.90
C ASN A 55 12.86 2.01 5.82
N ALA A 56 12.15 2.95 6.43
CA ALA A 56 10.69 3.01 6.33
C ALA A 56 10.22 3.52 4.97
N ILE A 57 11.06 4.27 4.26
CA ILE A 57 10.80 4.80 2.93
C ILE A 57 12.11 4.79 2.12
N GLU A 58 12.04 4.29 0.89
CA GLU A 58 13.17 4.27 -0.07
C GLU A 58 12.95 5.27 -1.21
N VAL A 59 11.72 5.43 -1.69
CA VAL A 59 11.33 6.37 -2.76
C VAL A 59 10.21 7.26 -2.26
N GLY A 60 10.32 8.56 -2.49
CA GLY A 60 9.27 9.51 -2.08
C GLY A 60 9.81 10.93 -1.99
N GLU A 61 9.83 11.66 -3.11
CA GLU A 61 10.25 13.07 -3.10
C GLU A 61 9.39 13.88 -2.13
N GLY A 62 10.04 14.61 -1.22
CA GLY A 62 9.37 15.43 -0.21
C GLY A 62 8.63 14.62 0.88
N ILE A 63 8.89 13.33 1.03
CA ILE A 63 8.32 12.47 2.07
C ILE A 63 9.48 11.86 2.88
N THR A 64 9.45 12.00 4.21
CA THR A 64 10.50 11.45 5.08
C THR A 64 9.89 10.84 6.33
N PHE A 65 10.42 9.71 6.80
CA PHE A 65 10.02 9.14 8.07
C PHE A 65 10.28 10.13 9.21
N ALA A 66 9.31 10.31 10.08
CA ALA A 66 9.39 11.24 11.21
C ALA A 66 9.43 10.53 12.55
N SER A 67 8.47 9.63 12.79
CA SER A 67 8.36 8.92 14.07
C SER A 67 7.38 7.76 14.00
N LYS A 68 7.44 6.89 14.98
CA LYS A 68 6.38 5.96 15.34
C LYS A 68 5.76 6.37 16.67
N ALA A 69 4.50 6.05 16.89
CA ALA A 69 3.77 6.38 18.12
C ALA A 69 3.12 5.15 18.74
N GLY A 70 2.98 5.20 20.06
CA GLY A 70 2.28 4.20 20.86
C GLY A 70 2.81 2.78 20.66
N ALA A 71 1.92 1.86 20.37
CA ALA A 71 2.21 0.44 20.19
C ALA A 71 2.76 0.09 18.79
N ALA A 72 2.92 1.06 17.88
CA ALA A 72 3.47 0.83 16.56
C ALA A 72 4.92 0.31 16.64
N SER A 73 5.20 -0.73 15.89
CA SER A 73 6.52 -1.35 15.79
C SER A 73 6.83 -1.79 14.37
N PHE A 74 8.09 -2.11 14.11
CA PHE A 74 8.51 -2.84 12.92
C PHE A 74 8.65 -4.31 13.33
N GLY A 75 8.03 -5.20 12.57
CA GLY A 75 8.01 -6.65 12.84
C GLY A 75 7.74 -7.43 11.58
N ALA A 76 7.48 -8.73 11.67
CA ALA A 76 7.30 -9.60 10.51
C ALA A 76 6.26 -9.07 9.52
N GLY A 77 6.73 -8.68 8.32
CA GLY A 77 5.96 -8.25 7.17
C GLY A 77 5.51 -9.40 6.28
N GLU A 78 4.98 -9.10 5.11
CA GLU A 78 4.85 -10.04 4.00
C GLU A 78 6.22 -10.27 3.35
N ILE A 79 7.01 -9.19 3.23
CA ILE A 79 8.40 -9.22 2.80
C ILE A 79 9.24 -8.61 3.94
N GLY A 80 10.21 -9.34 4.48
CA GLY A 80 11.08 -8.81 5.52
C GLY A 80 10.32 -8.32 6.75
N GLN A 81 10.34 -7.02 7.00
CA GLN A 81 9.59 -6.38 8.09
C GLN A 81 8.54 -5.41 7.55
N GLY A 82 7.57 -5.07 8.38
CA GLY A 82 6.51 -4.13 8.09
C GLY A 82 6.03 -3.40 9.34
N TYR A 83 5.09 -2.48 9.20
CA TYR A 83 4.36 -1.93 10.34
C TYR A 83 3.56 -3.02 11.04
N VAL A 84 3.62 -3.03 12.37
CA VAL A 84 2.87 -3.98 13.22
C VAL A 84 2.24 -3.26 14.40
N ASN A 85 0.95 -3.49 14.61
CA ASN A 85 0.21 -3.18 15.83
C ASN A 85 -0.55 -4.43 16.30
N THR A 86 -0.11 -5.04 17.38
CA THR A 86 -0.77 -6.21 18.02
C THR A 86 -1.51 -5.86 19.30
N SER A 87 -1.48 -4.60 19.75
CA SER A 87 -2.13 -4.15 20.99
C SER A 87 -3.63 -3.91 20.84
N GLY A 88 -4.10 -3.80 19.61
CA GLY A 88 -5.52 -3.59 19.30
C GLY A 88 -5.82 -2.20 18.71
N LYS A 89 -7.01 -2.07 18.17
CA LYS A 89 -7.47 -0.87 17.43
C LYS A 89 -7.70 0.37 18.31
N ASN A 90 -7.84 0.19 19.61
CA ASN A 90 -8.07 1.29 20.55
C ASN A 90 -6.75 1.83 21.16
N ASP A 91 -5.66 1.13 20.96
CA ASP A 91 -4.34 1.55 21.44
C ASP A 91 -3.67 2.41 20.37
N GLU A 92 -3.14 3.56 20.77
CA GLU A 92 -2.41 4.43 19.87
C GLU A 92 -1.30 3.65 19.15
N ALA A 93 -1.34 3.66 17.82
CA ALA A 93 -0.33 2.99 17.00
C ALA A 93 -0.35 3.54 15.56
N TYR A 94 0.70 4.26 15.18
CA TYR A 94 0.87 4.75 13.80
C TYR A 94 2.33 5.05 13.47
N LEU A 95 2.65 5.09 12.20
CA LEU A 95 3.86 5.71 11.68
C LEU A 95 3.51 7.08 11.10
N LYS A 96 4.35 8.07 11.39
CA LYS A 96 4.24 9.42 10.84
C LYS A 96 5.37 9.69 9.86
N PHE A 97 5.02 10.22 8.71
CA PHE A 97 5.95 10.74 7.71
C PHE A 97 5.70 12.23 7.52
N ASN A 98 6.74 13.04 7.47
CA ASN A 98 6.64 14.44 7.11
C ASN A 98 6.37 14.56 5.62
N LEU A 99 5.48 15.49 5.25
CA LEU A 99 5.22 15.88 3.86
C LEU A 99 5.76 17.30 3.63
N ALA A 100 6.65 17.45 2.66
CA ALA A 100 6.97 18.78 2.13
C ALA A 100 5.79 19.32 1.33
N LYS A 101 5.71 20.65 1.18
CA LYS A 101 4.64 21.32 0.41
C LYS A 101 4.55 20.80 -1.03
N ASN A 102 5.71 20.57 -1.65
CA ASN A 102 5.81 19.93 -2.96
C ASN A 102 6.34 18.51 -2.73
N ASN A 103 5.45 17.55 -2.66
CA ASN A 103 5.78 16.14 -2.43
C ASN A 103 5.24 15.28 -3.58
N ALA A 104 5.74 14.05 -3.65
CA ALA A 104 5.39 13.11 -4.71
C ALA A 104 3.87 12.92 -4.88
N LEU A 105 3.08 12.93 -3.79
CA LEU A 105 1.63 12.72 -3.85
C LEU A 105 0.90 13.94 -4.41
N SER A 106 1.32 15.17 -4.04
CA SER A 106 0.67 16.41 -4.48
C SER A 106 0.85 16.71 -5.98
N ALA A 107 1.83 16.08 -6.61
CA ALA A 107 2.14 16.23 -8.04
C ALA A 107 1.35 15.29 -8.96
N LEU A 108 0.62 14.31 -8.41
CA LEU A 108 -0.02 13.26 -9.20
C LEU A 108 -1.27 13.77 -9.92
N THR A 109 -1.39 13.39 -11.20
CA THR A 109 -2.63 13.48 -11.98
C THR A 109 -3.37 12.15 -11.88
N ASP A 110 -2.80 11.12 -12.46
CA ASP A 110 -3.26 9.74 -12.34
C ASP A 110 -2.53 9.06 -11.20
N VAL A 111 -3.11 8.01 -10.65
CA VAL A 111 -2.49 7.27 -9.55
C VAL A 111 -2.85 5.81 -9.58
N SER A 112 -1.90 4.99 -9.19
CA SER A 112 -2.17 3.65 -8.65
C SER A 112 -1.41 3.47 -7.35
N PHE A 113 -1.96 2.71 -6.42
CA PHE A 113 -1.19 2.24 -5.27
C PHE A 113 -1.41 0.75 -5.03
N THR A 114 -0.40 0.11 -4.44
CA THR A 114 -0.44 -1.25 -3.92
C THR A 114 0.00 -1.24 -2.47
N ILE A 115 -0.58 -2.10 -1.65
CA ILE A 115 -0.27 -2.22 -0.23
C ILE A 115 -0.61 -3.63 0.25
N TRP A 116 0.29 -4.26 1.01
CA TRP A 116 -0.02 -5.47 1.71
C TRP A 116 -0.56 -5.17 3.10
N VAL A 117 -1.64 -5.86 3.48
CA VAL A 117 -2.29 -5.68 4.76
C VAL A 117 -2.69 -7.03 5.37
N LYS A 118 -2.57 -7.12 6.70
CA LYS A 118 -3.01 -8.27 7.48
C LYS A 118 -3.78 -7.77 8.68
N ASN A 119 -5.11 -7.87 8.61
CA ASN A 119 -6.01 -7.50 9.69
C ASN A 119 -6.04 -8.59 10.77
N ILE A 120 -5.87 -8.24 12.03
CA ILE A 120 -5.94 -9.17 13.18
C ILE A 120 -7.14 -8.97 14.09
N GLU A 121 -7.90 -7.89 13.91
CA GLU A 121 -9.14 -7.63 14.64
C GLU A 121 -10.36 -8.20 13.92
N ASP A 122 -11.28 -8.77 14.66
CA ASP A 122 -12.53 -9.30 14.11
C ASP A 122 -13.39 -8.22 13.44
N PHE A 123 -13.31 -7.00 13.98
CA PHE A 123 -13.94 -5.81 13.41
C PHE A 123 -13.19 -4.56 13.82
N GLN A 124 -12.81 -3.76 12.85
CA GLN A 124 -12.19 -2.46 13.09
C GLN A 124 -12.59 -1.45 12.01
N LYS A 125 -12.46 -0.18 12.37
CA LYS A 125 -12.49 0.98 11.46
C LYS A 125 -11.13 1.67 11.44
N GLY A 126 -10.07 0.86 11.43
CA GLY A 126 -8.69 1.32 11.46
C GLY A 126 -8.27 1.97 10.15
N GLY A 127 -7.68 3.16 10.23
CA GLY A 127 -7.07 3.81 9.08
C GLY A 127 -5.83 3.06 8.62
N LEU A 128 -5.78 2.64 7.36
CA LEU A 128 -4.58 2.08 6.77
C LEU A 128 -3.56 3.19 6.52
N PHE A 129 -4.00 4.24 5.84
CA PHE A 129 -3.21 5.46 5.68
C PHE A 129 -4.12 6.68 5.51
N SER A 130 -3.60 7.84 5.87
CA SER A 130 -4.28 9.12 5.71
C SER A 130 -3.31 10.30 5.62
N VAL A 131 -3.77 11.40 5.04
CA VAL A 131 -3.03 12.67 4.96
C VAL A 131 -3.72 13.69 5.85
N ASN A 132 -2.95 14.50 6.58
CA ASN A 132 -3.49 15.60 7.37
C ASN A 132 -3.76 16.85 6.53
N GLY A 133 -4.18 17.91 7.19
CA GLY A 133 -4.57 19.16 6.56
C GLY A 133 -6.05 19.15 6.17
N LYS A 134 -6.54 20.29 5.72
CA LYS A 134 -7.96 20.50 5.40
C LYS A 134 -8.14 21.22 4.08
N ILE A 135 -8.94 20.61 3.19
CA ILE A 135 -9.42 21.31 1.98
C ILE A 135 -10.51 22.33 2.35
N PHE A 136 -11.31 22.01 3.38
CA PHE A 136 -12.38 22.88 3.88
C PHE A 136 -12.24 23.11 5.40
N PRO A 137 -12.49 24.31 5.93
CA PRO A 137 -12.38 24.59 7.37
C PRO A 137 -13.28 23.70 8.26
N SER A 138 -14.46 23.34 7.76
CA SER A 138 -15.44 22.48 8.47
C SER A 138 -15.18 20.99 8.35
N GLN A 139 -14.09 20.59 7.69
CA GLN A 139 -13.78 19.19 7.44
C GLN A 139 -13.47 18.47 8.76
N ASP A 140 -14.16 17.36 8.99
CA ASP A 140 -14.02 16.47 10.15
C ASP A 140 -13.29 15.16 9.81
N TRP A 141 -13.14 14.88 8.53
CA TRP A 141 -12.45 13.70 8.00
C TRP A 141 -11.20 14.09 7.21
N PRO A 142 -10.22 13.18 7.07
CA PRO A 142 -9.10 13.41 6.13
C PRO A 142 -9.61 13.56 4.70
N SER A 143 -8.93 14.40 3.92
CA SER A 143 -9.21 14.51 2.48
C SER A 143 -8.75 13.29 1.68
N LEU A 144 -7.75 12.59 2.19
CA LEU A 144 -7.31 11.29 1.73
C LEU A 144 -7.24 10.34 2.92
N VAL A 145 -8.03 9.27 2.87
CA VAL A 145 -7.95 8.15 3.81
C VAL A 145 -8.33 6.86 3.12
N VAL A 146 -7.62 5.80 3.45
CA VAL A 146 -7.99 4.41 3.16
C VAL A 146 -8.04 3.65 4.49
N MET A 147 -9.07 2.85 4.69
CA MET A 147 -9.39 2.27 5.98
C MET A 147 -10.11 0.94 5.83
N PHE A 148 -10.09 0.13 6.87
CA PHE A 148 -11.11 -0.89 7.07
C PHE A 148 -12.39 -0.26 7.59
N ASP A 149 -13.53 -0.81 7.20
CA ASP A 149 -14.85 -0.35 7.65
C ASP A 149 -15.73 -1.54 8.05
N ASN A 150 -16.80 -1.83 7.33
CA ASN A 150 -17.77 -2.84 7.72
C ASN A 150 -17.21 -4.26 7.71
N LYS A 151 -17.71 -5.11 8.60
CA LYS A 151 -17.42 -6.54 8.60
C LYS A 151 -18.46 -7.31 7.77
N GLY A 152 -18.06 -8.49 7.32
CA GLY A 152 -18.93 -9.44 6.64
C GLY A 152 -18.57 -10.87 6.97
N ILE A 153 -19.35 -11.78 6.39
CA ILE A 153 -19.06 -13.21 6.34
C ILE A 153 -19.06 -13.60 4.86
N GLU A 154 -18.01 -14.32 4.44
CA GLU A 154 -17.93 -14.84 3.08
C GLU A 154 -19.16 -15.73 2.79
N LYS A 155 -19.68 -15.61 1.58
CA LYS A 155 -20.79 -16.45 1.10
C LYS A 155 -20.31 -17.31 -0.05
N ASP A 156 -20.80 -18.53 -0.09
CA ASP A 156 -20.57 -19.45 -1.21
C ASP A 156 -21.36 -19.03 -2.47
N GLU A 157 -21.21 -19.78 -3.55
CA GLU A 157 -21.90 -19.55 -4.83
C GLU A 157 -23.43 -19.57 -4.75
N ASN A 158 -24.00 -20.17 -3.67
CA ASN A 158 -25.44 -20.24 -3.40
C ASN A 158 -25.88 -19.13 -2.44
N GLY A 159 -24.98 -18.24 -2.00
CA GLY A 159 -25.24 -17.17 -1.05
C GLY A 159 -25.29 -17.62 0.41
N VAL A 160 -24.86 -18.85 0.73
CA VAL A 160 -24.81 -19.38 2.08
C VAL A 160 -23.49 -18.95 2.76
N GLU A 161 -23.60 -18.47 4.00
CA GLU A 161 -22.44 -18.03 4.78
C GLU A 161 -21.48 -19.20 5.07
N THR A 162 -20.20 -19.01 4.72
CA THR A 162 -19.12 -20.02 4.93
C THR A 162 -18.58 -19.98 6.35
N GLY A 163 -18.89 -18.96 7.12
CA GLY A 163 -18.32 -18.69 8.44
C GLY A 163 -16.93 -18.01 8.39
N VAL A 164 -16.37 -17.78 7.20
CA VAL A 164 -15.11 -17.04 7.04
C VAL A 164 -15.38 -15.56 7.24
N LYS A 165 -14.72 -14.96 8.24
CA LYS A 165 -14.83 -13.53 8.53
C LYS A 165 -14.10 -12.71 7.48
N THR A 166 -14.74 -11.64 7.04
CA THR A 166 -14.21 -10.70 6.06
C THR A 166 -14.43 -9.28 6.54
N GLN A 167 -13.69 -8.35 5.98
CA GLN A 167 -13.80 -6.94 6.29
C GLN A 167 -13.66 -6.10 5.03
N GLN A 168 -14.51 -5.08 4.87
CA GLN A 168 -14.44 -4.16 3.74
C GLN A 168 -13.23 -3.22 3.88
N VAL A 169 -12.64 -2.88 2.75
CA VAL A 169 -11.71 -1.77 2.63
C VAL A 169 -12.45 -0.63 1.95
N ASN A 170 -12.44 0.53 2.59
CA ASN A 170 -13.04 1.75 2.08
C ASN A 170 -11.97 2.83 1.93
N GLY A 171 -12.23 3.80 1.09
CA GLY A 171 -11.40 4.98 0.94
C GLY A 171 -12.24 6.22 0.64
N ARG A 172 -11.68 7.36 0.95
CA ARG A 172 -12.25 8.66 0.59
C ARG A 172 -11.17 9.57 0.03
N LEU A 173 -11.44 10.13 -1.15
CA LEU A 173 -10.70 11.22 -1.72
C LEU A 173 -11.64 12.42 -1.82
N MET A 174 -11.30 13.50 -1.11
CA MET A 174 -12.07 14.74 -1.12
C MET A 174 -11.36 15.77 -2.00
N PHE A 175 -12.14 16.48 -2.81
CA PHE A 175 -11.63 17.51 -3.70
C PHE A 175 -12.43 18.81 -3.55
N LYS A 176 -11.78 19.93 -3.85
CA LYS A 176 -12.43 21.22 -3.97
C LYS A 176 -12.72 21.52 -5.43
N LYS A 177 -13.99 21.72 -5.76
CA LYS A 177 -14.44 22.11 -7.11
C LYS A 177 -14.00 23.53 -7.48
N ALA A 178 -14.03 23.84 -8.77
CA ALA A 178 -13.73 25.17 -9.27
C ALA A 178 -14.70 26.26 -8.76
N ASP A 179 -15.94 25.89 -8.46
CA ASP A 179 -16.96 26.78 -7.86
C ASP A 179 -16.80 26.95 -6.33
N GLY A 180 -15.78 26.30 -5.74
CA GLY A 180 -15.51 26.29 -4.30
C GLY A 180 -16.28 25.24 -3.51
N GLY A 181 -17.15 24.46 -4.15
CA GLY A 181 -17.89 23.38 -3.54
C GLY A 181 -17.01 22.15 -3.23
N GLU A 182 -17.59 21.21 -2.50
CA GLU A 182 -16.98 19.93 -2.14
C GLU A 182 -17.44 18.84 -3.12
N THR A 183 -16.54 17.90 -3.43
CA THR A 183 -16.89 16.65 -4.07
C THR A 183 -16.02 15.52 -3.50
N ASN A 184 -16.57 14.31 -3.47
CA ASN A 184 -15.91 13.15 -2.88
C ASN A 184 -15.97 11.96 -3.81
N LEU A 185 -14.81 11.33 -4.03
CA LEU A 185 -14.75 9.97 -4.56
C LEU A 185 -14.74 9.01 -3.37
N TRP A 186 -15.77 8.19 -3.27
CA TRP A 186 -15.86 7.11 -2.31
C TRP A 186 -15.44 5.80 -2.96
N LEU A 187 -14.45 5.17 -2.37
CA LEU A 187 -13.96 3.86 -2.74
C LEU A 187 -14.50 2.87 -1.73
N ASP A 188 -15.22 1.87 -2.16
CA ASP A 188 -15.68 0.81 -1.25
C ASP A 188 -15.70 -0.54 -1.96
N THR A 189 -15.48 -1.59 -1.19
CA THR A 189 -15.55 -2.97 -1.66
C THR A 189 -16.92 -3.61 -1.37
N TRP A 190 -17.99 -2.82 -1.19
CA TRP A 190 -19.35 -3.30 -0.92
C TRP A 190 -19.74 -4.42 -1.88
N ASN A 191 -20.23 -5.53 -1.33
CA ASN A 191 -20.70 -6.70 -2.08
C ASN A 191 -19.65 -7.38 -2.98
N ALA A 192 -18.35 -7.06 -2.81
CA ALA A 192 -17.24 -7.67 -3.54
C ALA A 192 -16.41 -8.57 -2.62
N ALA A 193 -15.24 -9.00 -3.08
CA ALA A 193 -14.29 -9.72 -2.24
C ALA A 193 -13.77 -8.81 -1.13
N PHE A 194 -13.62 -9.35 0.05
CA PHE A 194 -13.20 -8.64 1.25
C PHE A 194 -11.78 -8.99 1.64
N ALA A 195 -11.16 -8.08 2.39
CA ALA A 195 -9.95 -8.37 3.13
C ALA A 195 -10.21 -9.46 4.17
N LYS A 196 -9.61 -10.63 4.01
CA LYS A 196 -9.79 -11.75 4.94
C LYS A 196 -9.10 -11.49 6.28
N TYR A 197 -9.76 -11.94 7.36
CA TYR A 197 -9.19 -11.84 8.70
C TYR A 197 -7.95 -12.72 8.87
N ALA A 198 -6.92 -12.17 9.53
CA ALA A 198 -5.67 -12.84 9.89
C ALA A 198 -4.85 -13.43 8.73
N THR A 199 -5.11 -13.00 7.50
CA THR A 199 -4.32 -13.37 6.32
C THR A 199 -3.76 -12.12 5.65
N TRP A 200 -2.57 -12.24 5.05
CA TRP A 200 -2.05 -11.21 4.18
C TRP A 200 -2.88 -11.13 2.89
N ILE A 201 -3.20 -9.92 2.49
CA ILE A 201 -3.80 -9.61 1.19
C ILE A 201 -3.06 -8.43 0.56
N GLN A 202 -2.93 -8.44 -0.75
CA GLN A 202 -2.56 -7.24 -1.48
C GLN A 202 -3.81 -6.48 -1.90
N PHE A 203 -3.92 -5.24 -1.47
CA PHE A 203 -4.93 -4.32 -1.93
C PHE A 203 -4.31 -3.36 -2.95
N ALA A 204 -5.01 -3.08 -4.07
CA ALA A 204 -4.60 -2.09 -5.04
C ALA A 204 -5.77 -1.21 -5.49
N PHE A 205 -5.42 0.01 -5.87
CA PHE A 205 -6.34 1.02 -6.39
C PHE A 205 -5.74 1.67 -7.61
N THR A 206 -6.57 1.99 -8.59
CA THR A 206 -6.20 2.78 -9.76
C THR A 206 -7.21 3.90 -9.99
N TYR A 207 -6.73 5.06 -10.45
CA TYR A 207 -7.57 6.20 -10.81
C TYR A 207 -6.96 6.98 -11.96
N GLU A 208 -7.78 7.24 -12.98
CA GLU A 208 -7.46 8.04 -14.16
C GLU A 208 -8.21 9.37 -14.12
N ALA A 209 -7.50 10.47 -13.96
CA ALA A 209 -8.10 11.78 -13.81
C ALA A 209 -8.81 12.30 -15.06
N ALA A 210 -8.35 11.89 -16.26
CA ALA A 210 -8.91 12.34 -17.53
C ALA A 210 -10.32 11.79 -17.82
N THR A 211 -10.62 10.60 -17.30
CA THR A 211 -11.90 9.91 -17.50
C THR A 211 -12.71 9.77 -16.21
N GLY A 212 -12.06 9.94 -15.04
CA GLY A 212 -12.65 9.64 -13.74
C GLY A 212 -12.78 8.14 -13.46
N LEU A 213 -12.26 7.26 -14.30
CA LEU A 213 -12.31 5.81 -14.10
C LEU A 213 -11.43 5.41 -12.92
N TRP A 214 -11.96 4.55 -12.08
CA TRP A 214 -11.25 3.97 -10.95
C TRP A 214 -11.55 2.49 -10.80
N ALA A 215 -10.61 1.74 -10.22
CA ALA A 215 -10.80 0.33 -9.91
C ALA A 215 -10.09 -0.07 -8.62
N LEU A 216 -10.66 -1.07 -7.94
CA LEU A 216 -10.13 -1.70 -6.74
C LEU A 216 -9.80 -3.17 -7.03
N TYR A 217 -8.68 -3.62 -6.48
CA TYR A 217 -8.19 -4.98 -6.63
C TYR A 217 -7.85 -5.58 -5.27
N VAL A 218 -8.14 -6.86 -5.13
CA VAL A 218 -7.72 -7.69 -3.99
C VAL A 218 -6.97 -8.90 -4.55
N ASP A 219 -5.75 -9.11 -4.11
CA ASP A 219 -4.87 -10.18 -4.57
C ASP A 219 -4.71 -10.25 -6.10
N GLY A 220 -4.65 -9.07 -6.74
CA GLY A 220 -4.50 -8.92 -8.18
C GLY A 220 -5.78 -9.13 -8.99
N VAL A 221 -6.92 -9.37 -8.33
CA VAL A 221 -8.23 -9.55 -9.00
C VAL A 221 -9.06 -8.28 -8.81
N LYS A 222 -9.59 -7.74 -9.92
CA LYS A 222 -10.49 -6.58 -9.86
C LYS A 222 -11.79 -6.97 -9.14
N VAL A 223 -12.09 -6.26 -8.05
CA VAL A 223 -13.27 -6.51 -7.21
C VAL A 223 -14.35 -5.46 -7.40
N ARG A 224 -13.96 -4.26 -7.82
CA ARG A 224 -14.89 -3.18 -8.11
C ARG A 224 -14.26 -2.16 -9.05
N ASP A 225 -15.09 -1.46 -9.80
CA ASP A 225 -14.73 -0.29 -10.58
C ASP A 225 -15.91 0.70 -10.65
N GLY A 226 -15.64 1.87 -11.18
CA GLY A 226 -16.63 2.90 -11.39
C GLY A 226 -16.06 4.12 -12.09
N GLU A 227 -16.89 5.13 -12.23
CA GLU A 227 -16.55 6.42 -12.82
C GLU A 227 -16.84 7.54 -11.82
N TYR A 228 -15.89 8.46 -11.69
CA TYR A 228 -16.01 9.66 -10.87
C TYR A 228 -16.24 10.87 -11.79
N GLY A 229 -17.43 11.41 -11.75
CA GLY A 229 -17.89 12.39 -12.73
C GLY A 229 -17.21 13.76 -12.69
N ASP A 230 -16.52 14.11 -11.59
CA ASP A 230 -15.89 15.43 -11.45
C ASP A 230 -14.44 15.49 -11.98
N MET A 231 -13.85 14.39 -12.38
CA MET A 231 -12.56 14.28 -13.08
C MET A 231 -11.45 15.22 -12.55
N MET A 232 -10.95 14.96 -11.35
CA MET A 232 -9.94 15.80 -10.69
C MET A 232 -8.57 15.09 -10.66
N PRO A 233 -7.44 15.81 -10.87
CA PRO A 233 -6.12 15.26 -10.61
C PRO A 233 -6.01 14.76 -9.16
N PHE A 234 -5.44 13.57 -8.95
CA PHE A 234 -5.32 12.97 -7.62
C PHE A 234 -4.68 13.90 -6.60
N GLY A 235 -3.60 14.59 -6.96
CA GLY A 235 -2.90 15.53 -6.07
C GLY A 235 -3.77 16.65 -5.52
N LYS A 236 -4.96 16.90 -6.11
CA LYS A 236 -5.91 17.90 -5.59
C LYS A 236 -6.66 17.45 -4.34
N CYS A 237 -6.59 16.16 -3.97
CA CYS A 237 -7.07 15.69 -2.67
C CYS A 237 -6.03 15.87 -1.55
N ILE A 238 -4.80 16.28 -1.88
CA ILE A 238 -3.76 16.59 -0.89
C ILE A 238 -3.91 18.08 -0.51
N PRO A 239 -4.25 18.42 0.75
CA PRO A 239 -4.38 19.80 1.18
C PRO A 239 -3.09 20.58 1.03
N GLU A 240 -3.18 21.88 0.74
CA GLU A 240 -2.00 22.77 0.61
C GLU A 240 -1.24 22.94 1.95
N ASP A 241 -1.94 22.78 3.07
CA ASP A 241 -1.39 22.81 4.43
C ASP A 241 -1.00 21.43 4.96
N ALA A 242 -1.16 20.36 4.17
CA ALA A 242 -0.74 19.03 4.56
C ALA A 242 0.76 19.00 4.84
N ASN A 243 1.13 18.46 5.98
CA ASN A 243 2.53 18.31 6.41
C ASN A 243 2.85 16.94 7.00
N ALA A 244 1.85 16.04 7.04
CA ALA A 244 2.02 14.69 7.53
C ALA A 244 1.18 13.67 6.76
N PHE A 245 1.81 12.52 6.50
CA PHE A 245 1.18 11.28 6.07
C PHE A 245 1.26 10.30 7.24
N TYR A 246 0.14 9.67 7.56
CA TYR A 246 0.04 8.69 8.62
C TYR A 246 -0.27 7.32 8.04
N LEU A 247 0.43 6.30 8.53
CA LEU A 247 0.19 4.91 8.22
C LEU A 247 -0.21 4.20 9.52
N GLY A 248 -1.30 3.45 9.49
CA GLY A 248 -1.87 2.79 10.66
C GLY A 248 -2.90 3.62 11.45
N GLY A 249 -3.33 4.79 10.94
CA GLY A 249 -4.30 5.62 11.65
C GLY A 249 -4.99 6.70 10.80
N TRP A 250 -6.01 7.30 11.40
CA TRP A 250 -6.74 8.44 10.83
C TRP A 250 -6.08 9.76 11.27
N SER A 251 -5.66 10.59 10.33
CA SER A 251 -5.08 11.90 10.67
C SER A 251 -6.04 12.79 11.44
N SER A 252 -7.34 12.73 11.15
CA SER A 252 -8.37 13.48 11.88
C SER A 252 -8.46 13.08 13.36
N TRP A 253 -8.30 11.80 13.69
CA TRP A 253 -8.28 11.30 15.05
C TRP A 253 -6.97 11.65 15.76
N ILE A 254 -5.84 11.40 15.10
CA ILE A 254 -4.49 11.67 15.61
C ILE A 254 -4.32 13.16 15.95
N GLU A 255 -4.80 14.05 15.07
CA GLU A 255 -4.66 15.51 15.23
C GLU A 255 -5.89 16.16 15.87
N SER A 256 -6.83 15.37 16.38
CA SER A 256 -8.02 15.84 17.11
C SER A 256 -8.83 16.88 16.33
N TYR A 257 -9.22 16.56 15.09
CA TYR A 257 -10.07 17.46 14.31
C TYR A 257 -11.40 17.69 15.02
N PRO A 258 -11.93 18.93 15.05
CA PRO A 258 -13.28 19.17 15.51
C PRO A 258 -14.28 18.30 14.73
N GLY A 259 -15.03 17.44 15.43
CA GLY A 259 -15.96 16.49 14.81
C GLY A 259 -15.38 15.16 14.41
N ALA A 260 -14.08 14.90 14.68
CA ALA A 260 -13.54 13.54 14.54
C ALA A 260 -14.36 12.58 15.40
N ALA A 261 -14.79 11.47 14.79
CA ALA A 261 -15.71 10.55 15.43
C ALA A 261 -14.95 9.52 16.31
N ASP A 262 -15.52 9.17 17.45
CA ASP A 262 -14.96 8.22 18.43
C ASP A 262 -14.82 6.78 17.89
N TRP A 263 -15.49 6.46 16.79
CA TRP A 263 -15.34 5.17 16.10
C TRP A 263 -14.10 5.10 15.19
N GLN A 264 -13.46 6.23 14.86
CA GLN A 264 -12.18 6.24 14.16
C GLN A 264 -11.12 5.60 15.04
N SER A 265 -10.43 4.62 14.53
CA SER A 265 -9.49 3.81 15.32
C SER A 265 -8.15 3.65 14.61
N PHE A 266 -7.15 3.21 15.37
CA PHE A 266 -5.88 2.78 14.79
C PHE A 266 -6.05 1.43 14.11
N PHE A 267 -5.21 1.15 13.11
CA PHE A 267 -5.20 -0.13 12.44
C PHE A 267 -4.52 -1.18 13.32
N ALA A 268 -5.27 -2.20 13.72
CA ALA A 268 -4.76 -3.36 14.41
C ALA A 268 -4.40 -4.46 13.40
N GLY A 269 -3.13 -4.67 13.18
CA GLY A 269 -2.63 -5.59 12.17
C GLY A 269 -1.24 -5.23 11.67
N SER A 270 -0.93 -5.67 10.48
CA SER A 270 0.35 -5.38 9.82
C SER A 270 0.11 -4.75 8.45
N ILE A 271 0.98 -3.81 8.08
CA ILE A 271 1.02 -3.14 6.77
C ILE A 271 2.42 -3.27 6.23
N ASP A 272 2.54 -3.53 4.92
CA ASP A 272 3.82 -3.72 4.26
C ASP A 272 3.79 -3.28 2.80
N GLU A 273 4.96 -3.03 2.23
CA GLU A 273 5.17 -2.86 0.80
C GLU A 273 4.23 -1.81 0.15
N PHE A 274 4.08 -0.65 0.78
CA PHE A 274 3.26 0.42 0.23
C PHE A 274 3.96 1.10 -0.94
N ARG A 275 3.34 1.04 -2.13
CA ARG A 275 3.83 1.64 -3.37
C ARG A 275 2.80 2.57 -3.97
N VAL A 276 3.26 3.69 -4.55
CA VAL A 276 2.45 4.61 -5.35
C VAL A 276 3.11 4.85 -6.70
N TYR A 277 2.31 4.79 -7.75
CA TYR A 277 2.73 4.96 -9.14
C TYR A 277 2.03 6.17 -9.76
N ASN A 278 2.74 6.92 -10.60
CA ASN A 278 2.20 8.08 -11.33
C ASN A 278 1.52 7.69 -12.66
N LYS A 279 0.90 6.53 -12.70
CA LYS A 279 0.15 6.00 -13.86
C LYS A 279 -1.03 5.15 -13.37
N VAL A 280 -1.96 4.88 -14.27
CA VAL A 280 -2.97 3.83 -14.12
C VAL A 280 -2.31 2.50 -14.46
N LEU A 281 -2.12 1.63 -13.47
CA LEU A 281 -1.64 0.26 -13.70
C LEU A 281 -2.74 -0.57 -14.34
N SER A 282 -2.38 -1.41 -15.32
CA SER A 282 -3.28 -2.43 -15.83
C SER A 282 -3.45 -3.57 -14.83
N GLU A 283 -4.49 -4.37 -15.00
CA GLU A 283 -4.72 -5.56 -14.16
C GLU A 283 -3.53 -6.54 -14.25
N GLU A 284 -2.95 -6.71 -15.46
CA GLU A 284 -1.78 -7.56 -15.67
C GLU A 284 -0.54 -7.03 -14.92
N GLU A 285 -0.34 -5.70 -14.89
CA GLU A 285 0.75 -5.08 -14.14
C GLU A 285 0.56 -5.27 -12.63
N ILE A 286 -0.65 -5.09 -12.10
CA ILE A 286 -0.96 -5.32 -10.69
C ILE A 286 -0.70 -6.78 -10.32
N GLN A 287 -1.16 -7.73 -11.14
CA GLN A 287 -0.89 -9.16 -10.94
C GLN A 287 0.60 -9.49 -11.03
N GLN A 288 1.34 -8.83 -11.92
CA GLN A 288 2.78 -9.05 -12.06
C GLN A 288 3.55 -8.50 -10.86
N ILE A 289 3.23 -7.28 -10.39
CA ILE A 289 3.81 -6.71 -9.16
C ILE A 289 3.61 -7.67 -8.00
N ARG A 290 2.39 -8.18 -7.81
CA ARG A 290 2.09 -9.15 -6.76
C ARG A 290 2.92 -10.43 -6.89
N ARG A 291 3.08 -10.98 -8.10
CA ARG A 291 3.91 -12.17 -8.32
C ARG A 291 5.38 -11.93 -7.99
N GLU A 292 5.90 -10.76 -8.33
CA GLU A 292 7.27 -10.36 -8.01
C GLU A 292 7.48 -10.22 -6.51
N GLU A 293 6.55 -9.59 -5.79
CA GLU A 293 6.56 -9.45 -4.34
C GLU A 293 6.50 -10.82 -3.63
N VAL A 294 5.58 -11.70 -4.03
CA VAL A 294 5.49 -13.07 -3.48
C VAL A 294 6.78 -13.85 -3.75
N ALA A 295 7.40 -13.70 -4.92
CA ALA A 295 8.67 -14.35 -5.23
C ALA A 295 9.82 -13.85 -4.33
N ILE A 296 9.83 -12.55 -4.01
CA ILE A 296 10.79 -11.96 -3.07
C ILE A 296 10.55 -12.50 -1.65
N ALA A 297 9.31 -12.58 -1.21
CA ALA A 297 8.94 -13.11 0.12
C ALA A 297 9.36 -14.57 0.33
N LEU A 298 9.49 -15.35 -0.75
CA LEU A 298 9.87 -16.77 -0.72
C LEU A 298 11.37 -17.01 -0.92
N SER A 299 12.17 -15.98 -1.23
CA SER A 299 13.61 -16.09 -1.49
C SER A 299 14.45 -16.00 -0.20
#